data_887b9a433f13e0a40cc73cd81534a344
#
_entry.id   887b9a433f13e0a40cc73cd81534a344
#
_cell.length_a   1.000
_cell.length_b   1.000
_cell.length_c   1.000
_cell.angle_alpha   90.00
_cell.angle_beta   90.00
_cell.angle_gamma   90.00
#
_symmetry.space_group_name_H-M   'P 1'
#
loop_
_entity.id
_entity.type
_entity.pdbx_description
1 polymer ?
#
loop_
_entity_poly.entity_id
_entity_poly.type
_entity_poly.pdbx_seq_one_letter_code
_entity_poly.pdbx_strand_id
1 'polypeptide(L)'
;MYTINIIPRVLHFKQPAGTSRGSYTTRNVWYIHLSSIECPGRVGVGECAPLPKLSCDDLPDYEQVLRSACQRLEQTGELDIESLRGYPSILFGLETALHHYETQSWALWDTPFSRGEAGIPINGLIWMGSFDRMLQQIEVKM
;
A
#
# COMPACT_ATOMS: atom_id res chain seq x y z
N MET A 1 -23.39 4.54 5.21
CA MET A 1 -22.48 4.38 6.39
C MET A 1 -21.51 3.26 6.08
N TYR A 2 -20.18 3.52 6.20
CA TYR A 2 -19.13 2.53 5.94
C TYR A 2 -18.95 1.55 7.10
N THR A 3 -18.48 0.35 6.77
CA THR A 3 -17.95 -0.64 7.70
C THR A 3 -16.58 -1.05 7.23
N ILE A 4 -15.57 -0.97 8.11
CA ILE A 4 -14.18 -1.18 7.77
C ILE A 4 -13.58 -2.33 8.58
N ASN A 5 -13.09 -3.35 7.89
CA ASN A 5 -12.32 -4.42 8.49
C ASN A 5 -10.83 -4.25 8.20
N ILE A 6 -10.03 -4.25 9.26
CA ILE A 6 -8.57 -4.21 9.17
C ILE A 6 -8.06 -5.65 9.24
N ILE A 7 -7.36 -6.09 8.20
CA ILE A 7 -6.86 -7.46 8.08
C ILE A 7 -5.32 -7.43 8.10
N PRO A 8 -4.68 -7.68 9.25
CA PRO A 8 -3.23 -7.72 9.33
C PRO A 8 -2.68 -8.96 8.63
N ARG A 9 -1.54 -8.81 7.95
CA ARG A 9 -0.77 -9.89 7.32
C ARG A 9 0.71 -9.64 7.48
N VAL A 10 1.46 -10.74 7.57
CA VAL A 10 2.92 -10.73 7.46
C VAL A 10 3.28 -11.31 6.11
N LEU A 11 3.85 -10.49 5.24
CA LEU A 11 4.35 -10.92 3.95
C LEU A 11 5.80 -11.38 4.11
N HIS A 12 6.15 -12.49 3.47
CA HIS A 12 7.52 -13.02 3.45
C HIS A 12 8.15 -12.75 2.09
N PHE A 13 9.31 -12.13 2.09
CA PHE A 13 10.07 -11.94 0.85
C PHE A 13 10.56 -13.29 0.34
N LYS A 14 10.42 -13.56 -0.96
CA LYS A 14 10.97 -14.76 -1.60
C LYS A 14 12.50 -14.83 -1.48
N GLN A 15 13.15 -13.69 -1.36
CA GLN A 15 14.57 -13.50 -1.11
C GLN A 15 14.73 -12.28 -0.20
N PRO A 16 15.74 -12.24 0.69
CA PRO A 16 15.98 -11.06 1.51
C PRO A 16 16.09 -9.78 0.65
N ALA A 17 15.34 -8.77 1.01
CA ALA A 17 15.36 -7.47 0.34
C ALA A 17 16.40 -6.57 1.02
N GLY A 18 17.53 -6.35 0.35
CA GLY A 18 18.60 -5.48 0.84
C GLY A 18 18.28 -4.01 0.59
N THR A 19 18.53 -3.17 1.60
CA THR A 19 18.50 -1.72 1.51
C THR A 19 19.74 -1.14 2.20
N SER A 20 20.00 0.17 2.04
CA SER A 20 21.06 0.85 2.78
C SER A 20 20.91 0.79 4.31
N ARG A 21 19.74 0.45 4.82
CA ARG A 21 19.42 0.37 6.26
C ARG A 21 19.32 -1.06 6.79
N GLY A 22 19.52 -2.06 5.96
CA GLY A 22 19.48 -3.46 6.35
C GLY A 22 18.78 -4.37 5.35
N SER A 23 18.53 -5.59 5.77
CA SER A 23 17.88 -6.62 4.97
C SER A 23 16.54 -6.99 5.59
N TYR A 24 15.50 -7.04 4.77
CA TYR A 24 14.16 -7.44 5.18
C TYR A 24 13.84 -8.84 4.68
N THR A 25 13.34 -9.68 5.58
CA THR A 25 12.81 -11.02 5.25
C THR A 25 11.30 -11.06 5.33
N THR A 26 10.71 -10.12 6.08
CA THR A 26 9.27 -9.99 6.27
C THR A 26 8.84 -8.53 6.19
N ARG A 27 7.54 -8.30 5.93
CA ARG A 27 6.89 -7.00 5.97
C ARG A 27 5.51 -7.14 6.56
N ASN A 28 5.19 -6.33 7.55
CA ASN A 28 3.82 -6.21 8.05
C ASN A 28 3.00 -5.32 7.13
N VAL A 29 1.77 -5.73 6.84
CA VAL A 29 0.80 -4.96 6.07
C VAL A 29 -0.57 -5.08 6.72
N TRP A 30 -1.40 -4.05 6.55
CA TRP A 30 -2.79 -4.05 6.98
C TRP A 30 -3.66 -3.77 5.76
N TYR A 31 -4.42 -4.77 5.34
CA TYR A 31 -5.42 -4.57 4.30
C TYR A 31 -6.66 -3.93 4.90
N ILE A 32 -7.18 -2.93 4.22
CA ILE A 32 -8.43 -2.26 4.51
C ILE A 32 -9.49 -2.88 3.61
N HIS A 33 -10.53 -3.42 4.21
CA HIS A 33 -11.70 -3.93 3.52
C HIS A 33 -12.90 -3.07 3.90
N LEU A 34 -13.31 -2.19 3.00
CA LEU A 34 -14.38 -1.22 3.18
C LEU A 34 -15.65 -1.70 2.47
N SER A 35 -16.78 -1.64 3.15
CA SER A 35 -18.10 -1.99 2.64
C SER A 35 -19.16 -1.02 3.15
N SER A 36 -20.39 -1.10 2.64
CA SER A 36 -21.52 -0.33 3.15
C SER A 36 -22.82 -1.13 3.01
N ILE A 37 -23.72 -0.95 3.97
CA ILE A 37 -25.06 -1.55 3.92
C ILE A 37 -25.93 -0.91 2.83
N GLU A 38 -25.62 0.31 2.41
CA GLU A 38 -26.34 1.06 1.38
C GLU A 38 -26.10 0.51 -0.03
N CYS A 39 -24.95 -0.15 -0.24
CA CYS A 39 -24.57 -0.77 -1.49
C CYS A 39 -24.05 -2.21 -1.24
N PRO A 40 -24.94 -3.16 -0.96
CA PRO A 40 -24.55 -4.55 -0.70
C PRO A 40 -23.76 -5.15 -1.87
N GLY A 41 -22.64 -5.84 -1.54
CA GLY A 41 -21.76 -6.45 -2.53
C GLY A 41 -20.69 -5.55 -3.10
N ARG A 42 -20.75 -4.23 -2.87
CA ARG A 42 -19.68 -3.30 -3.24
C ARG A 42 -18.59 -3.29 -2.16
N VAL A 43 -17.34 -3.44 -2.59
CA VAL A 43 -16.18 -3.54 -1.69
C VAL A 43 -15.09 -2.60 -2.17
N GLY A 44 -14.47 -1.90 -1.23
CA GLY A 44 -13.23 -1.16 -1.42
C GLY A 44 -12.08 -1.87 -0.71
N VAL A 45 -10.93 -1.97 -1.37
CA VAL A 45 -9.72 -2.56 -0.79
C VAL A 45 -8.57 -1.58 -0.90
N GLY A 46 -7.84 -1.41 0.21
CA GLY A 46 -6.60 -0.66 0.26
C GLY A 46 -5.54 -1.40 1.07
N GLU A 47 -4.30 -0.97 0.97
CA GLU A 47 -3.16 -1.55 1.68
C GLU A 47 -2.38 -0.45 2.42
N CYS A 48 -2.22 -0.62 3.73
CA CYS A 48 -1.37 0.18 4.58
C CYS A 48 -0.10 -0.61 4.87
N ALA A 49 1.05 -0.15 4.37
CA ALA A 49 2.25 -0.99 4.32
C ALA A 49 3.56 -0.20 4.54
N PRO A 50 3.79 0.34 5.75
CA PRO A 50 5.05 0.99 6.07
C PRO A 50 6.20 -0.02 6.03
N LEU A 51 7.38 0.43 5.62
CA LEU A 51 8.61 -0.38 5.70
C LEU A 51 9.32 -0.11 7.03
N PRO A 52 9.63 -1.15 7.81
CA PRO A 52 10.30 -1.00 9.10
C PRO A 52 11.61 -0.21 8.97
N LYS A 53 11.81 0.78 9.84
CA LYS A 53 13.00 1.66 9.91
C LYS A 53 13.27 2.48 8.64
N LEU A 54 12.37 2.48 7.66
CA LEU A 54 12.51 3.22 6.41
C LEU A 54 11.39 4.22 6.19
N SER A 55 10.14 3.80 6.36
CA SER A 55 8.99 4.70 6.26
C SER A 55 8.95 5.68 7.42
N CYS A 56 8.57 6.93 7.15
CA CYS A 56 8.46 7.97 8.17
C CYS A 56 7.36 7.69 9.18
N ASP A 57 6.38 6.88 8.82
CA ASP A 57 5.25 6.45 9.62
C ASP A 57 5.41 5.04 10.24
N ASP A 58 6.61 4.46 10.22
CA ASP A 58 6.94 3.27 11.03
C ASP A 58 7.10 3.68 12.50
N LEU A 59 5.99 3.98 13.16
CA LEU A 59 5.91 4.51 14.51
C LEU A 59 5.22 3.51 15.46
N PRO A 60 5.54 3.54 16.77
CA PRO A 60 4.98 2.59 17.73
C PRO A 60 3.45 2.61 17.85
N ASP A 61 2.83 3.75 17.56
CA ASP A 61 1.39 3.97 17.63
C ASP A 61 0.66 3.75 16.30
N TYR A 62 1.36 3.28 15.26
CA TYR A 62 0.84 3.10 13.90
C TYR A 62 -0.51 2.38 13.85
N GLU A 63 -0.62 1.22 14.49
CA GLU A 63 -1.86 0.44 14.48
C GLU A 63 -3.00 1.13 15.24
N GLN A 64 -2.69 1.85 16.30
CA GLN A 64 -3.68 2.65 17.05
C GLN A 64 -4.22 3.79 16.18
N VAL A 65 -3.34 4.50 15.48
CA VAL A 65 -3.73 5.59 14.57
C VAL A 65 -4.57 5.04 13.41
N LEU A 66 -4.17 3.91 12.81
CA LEU A 66 -4.94 3.25 11.77
C LEU A 66 -6.36 2.90 12.22
N ARG A 67 -6.50 2.29 13.40
CA ARG A 67 -7.83 1.94 13.98
C ARG A 67 -8.68 3.19 14.23
N SER A 68 -8.09 4.24 14.78
CA SER A 68 -8.79 5.50 15.04
C SER A 68 -9.24 6.18 13.75
N ALA A 69 -8.41 6.16 12.71
CA ALA A 69 -8.75 6.70 11.40
C ALA A 69 -9.91 5.94 10.73
N CYS A 70 -9.88 4.60 10.79
CA CYS A 70 -10.97 3.76 10.29
C CYS A 70 -12.28 4.05 11.04
N GLN A 71 -12.25 4.10 12.36
CA GLN A 71 -13.42 4.40 13.18
C GLN A 71 -14.00 5.78 12.87
N ARG A 72 -13.15 6.79 12.70
CA ARG A 72 -13.59 8.13 12.31
C ARG A 72 -14.26 8.14 10.94
N LEU A 73 -13.66 7.47 9.95
CA LEU A 73 -14.23 7.35 8.62
C LEU A 73 -15.60 6.62 8.63
N GLU A 74 -15.77 5.59 9.44
CA GLU A 74 -17.06 4.91 9.65
C GLU A 74 -18.13 5.86 10.23
N GLN A 75 -17.73 6.71 11.19
CA GLN A 75 -18.64 7.61 11.90
C GLN A 75 -19.05 8.84 11.06
N THR A 76 -18.09 9.41 10.34
CA THR A 76 -18.27 10.69 9.63
C THR A 76 -18.57 10.54 8.13
N GLY A 77 -18.14 9.41 7.55
CA GLY A 77 -18.12 9.23 6.10
C GLY A 77 -17.01 10.00 5.37
N GLU A 78 -16.17 10.73 6.11
CA GLU A 78 -15.13 11.61 5.57
C GLU A 78 -13.75 11.20 6.06
N LEU A 79 -12.77 11.19 5.14
CA LEU A 79 -11.36 10.93 5.44
C LEU A 79 -10.69 12.20 5.93
N ASP A 80 -10.15 12.18 7.15
CA ASP A 80 -9.38 13.27 7.73
C ASP A 80 -7.92 13.25 7.25
N ILE A 81 -7.69 13.83 6.08
CA ILE A 81 -6.37 13.90 5.42
C ILE A 81 -5.36 14.63 6.31
N GLU A 82 -5.76 15.73 6.95
CA GLU A 82 -4.84 16.57 7.73
C GLU A 82 -4.28 15.83 8.95
N SER A 83 -5.09 15.07 9.66
CA SER A 83 -4.63 14.30 10.80
C SER A 83 -3.70 13.13 10.41
N LEU A 84 -3.77 12.68 9.15
CA LEU A 84 -3.00 11.56 8.63
C LEU A 84 -1.75 11.96 7.85
N ARG A 85 -1.40 13.25 7.76
CA ARG A 85 -0.17 13.71 7.07
C ARG A 85 1.10 13.09 7.61
N GLY A 86 1.15 12.75 8.90
CA GLY A 86 2.26 12.04 9.54
C GLY A 86 2.27 10.52 9.28
N TYR A 87 1.20 9.98 8.70
CA TYR A 87 0.99 8.55 8.43
C TYR A 87 0.61 8.29 6.97
N PRO A 88 1.51 8.59 6.02
CA PRO A 88 1.18 8.55 4.59
C PRO A 88 0.77 7.17 4.08
N SER A 89 1.26 6.08 4.66
CA SER A 89 0.82 4.74 4.25
C SER A 89 -0.60 4.42 4.72
N ILE A 90 -1.05 4.97 5.86
CA ILE A 90 -2.44 4.87 6.32
C ILE A 90 -3.34 5.68 5.38
N LEU A 91 -2.96 6.93 5.11
CA LEU A 91 -3.70 7.80 4.20
C LEU A 91 -3.86 7.15 2.83
N PHE A 92 -2.77 6.67 2.23
CA PHE A 92 -2.80 5.96 0.94
C PHE A 92 -3.74 4.74 0.96
N GLY A 93 -3.68 3.92 2.02
CA GLY A 93 -4.54 2.73 2.13
C GLY A 93 -6.02 3.08 2.21
N LEU A 94 -6.38 4.11 2.98
CA LEU A 94 -7.78 4.56 3.12
C LEU A 94 -8.28 5.25 1.85
N GLU A 95 -7.49 6.13 1.23
CA GLU A 95 -7.83 6.76 -0.07
C GLU A 95 -8.03 5.71 -1.16
N THR A 96 -7.12 4.72 -1.24
CA THR A 96 -7.23 3.63 -2.23
C THR A 96 -8.49 2.79 -1.98
N ALA A 97 -8.81 2.47 -0.72
CA ALA A 97 -10.01 1.72 -0.38
C ALA A 97 -11.30 2.47 -0.77
N LEU A 98 -11.36 3.77 -0.47
CA LEU A 98 -12.50 4.62 -0.86
C LEU A 98 -12.65 4.68 -2.37
N HIS A 99 -11.56 4.94 -3.08
CA HIS A 99 -11.58 5.07 -4.53
C HIS A 99 -11.95 3.74 -5.22
N HIS A 100 -11.39 2.61 -4.74
CA HIS A 100 -11.81 1.30 -5.22
C HIS A 100 -13.29 1.01 -4.91
N TYR A 101 -13.79 1.43 -3.74
CA TYR A 101 -15.19 1.30 -3.40
C TYR A 101 -16.10 2.11 -4.34
N GLU A 102 -15.70 3.31 -4.73
CA GLU A 102 -16.46 4.19 -5.62
C GLU A 102 -16.46 3.69 -7.07
N THR A 103 -15.31 3.29 -7.56
CA THR A 103 -15.14 2.95 -8.98
C THR A 103 -15.35 1.47 -9.30
N GLN A 104 -15.21 0.60 -8.30
CA GLN A 104 -15.16 -0.87 -8.46
C GLN A 104 -14.11 -1.32 -9.49
N SER A 105 -13.03 -0.52 -9.63
CA SER A 105 -11.97 -0.71 -10.59
C SER A 105 -10.61 -0.43 -9.95
N TRP A 106 -9.59 -1.18 -10.33
CA TRP A 106 -8.20 -0.89 -9.99
C TRP A 106 -7.55 0.11 -10.96
N ALA A 107 -8.19 0.39 -12.10
CA ALA A 107 -7.76 1.42 -13.03
C ALA A 107 -8.28 2.78 -12.55
N LEU A 108 -7.50 3.47 -11.71
CA LEU A 108 -7.88 4.74 -11.10
C LEU A 108 -8.05 5.87 -12.13
N TRP A 109 -7.34 5.80 -13.24
CA TRP A 109 -7.42 6.75 -14.34
C TRP A 109 -7.58 6.01 -15.65
N ASP A 110 -8.47 6.48 -16.51
CA ASP A 110 -8.65 5.94 -17.86
C ASP A 110 -7.55 6.49 -18.80
N THR A 111 -6.47 5.73 -18.90
CA THR A 111 -5.31 6.06 -19.76
C THR A 111 -4.96 4.84 -20.61
N PRO A 112 -4.22 5.02 -21.73
CA PRO A 112 -3.70 3.89 -22.49
C PRO A 112 -2.86 2.92 -21.64
N PHE A 113 -2.14 3.44 -20.63
CA PHE A 113 -1.38 2.61 -19.70
C PHE A 113 -2.29 1.75 -18.81
N SER A 114 -3.33 2.34 -18.20
CA SER A 114 -4.25 1.60 -17.32
C SER A 114 -5.08 0.56 -18.08
N ARG A 115 -5.30 0.77 -19.39
CA ARG A 115 -5.94 -0.22 -20.27
C ARG A 115 -4.99 -1.28 -20.82
N GLY A 116 -3.69 -1.21 -20.52
CA GLY A 116 -2.68 -2.12 -21.04
C GLY A 116 -2.33 -1.93 -22.54
N GLU A 117 -2.71 -0.80 -23.12
CA GLU A 117 -2.47 -0.45 -24.55
C GLU A 117 -1.10 0.18 -24.77
N ALA A 118 -0.50 0.74 -23.71
CA ALA A 118 0.82 1.37 -23.76
C ALA A 118 1.62 1.08 -22.51
N GLY A 119 2.95 0.98 -22.64
CA GLY A 119 3.88 0.95 -21.53
C GLY A 119 4.31 2.35 -21.11
N ILE A 120 4.86 2.48 -19.90
CA ILE A 120 5.61 3.66 -19.48
C ILE A 120 7.10 3.33 -19.39
N PRO A 121 7.98 4.20 -19.92
CA PRO A 121 9.41 4.02 -19.73
C PRO A 121 9.80 4.06 -18.26
N ILE A 122 10.58 3.09 -17.82
CA ILE A 122 11.06 2.99 -16.45
C ILE A 122 12.51 2.54 -16.46
N ASN A 123 13.34 3.11 -15.62
CA ASN A 123 14.73 2.70 -15.46
C ASN A 123 14.80 1.29 -14.83
N GLY A 124 15.81 0.53 -15.22
CA GLY A 124 16.11 -0.77 -14.60
C GLY A 124 16.63 -0.58 -13.17
N LEU A 125 16.24 -1.47 -12.26
CA LEU A 125 16.79 -1.56 -10.91
C LEU A 125 17.74 -2.76 -10.84
N ILE A 126 18.97 -2.54 -10.36
CA ILE A 126 19.87 -3.60 -9.94
C ILE A 126 19.61 -3.85 -8.46
N TRP A 127 19.01 -4.99 -8.16
CA TRP A 127 18.67 -5.36 -6.79
C TRP A 127 19.92 -5.64 -5.98
N MET A 128 20.04 -5.12 -4.78
CA MET A 128 21.20 -5.28 -3.91
C MET A 128 21.43 -6.76 -3.58
N GLY A 129 22.70 -7.18 -3.63
CA GLY A 129 23.12 -8.56 -3.38
C GLY A 129 24.64 -8.69 -3.39
N SER A 130 25.16 -9.92 -3.57
CA SER A 130 26.58 -10.11 -3.82
C SER A 130 27.02 -9.42 -5.13
N PHE A 131 28.29 -9.08 -5.22
CA PHE A 131 28.86 -8.43 -6.39
C PHE A 131 28.56 -9.21 -7.68
N ASP A 132 28.80 -10.52 -7.69
CA ASP A 132 28.55 -11.38 -8.86
C ASP A 132 27.08 -11.37 -9.28
N ARG A 133 26.17 -11.40 -8.30
CA ARG A 133 24.74 -11.36 -8.58
C ARG A 133 24.29 -10.01 -9.15
N MET A 134 24.88 -8.91 -8.68
CA MET A 134 24.61 -7.60 -9.24
C MET A 134 25.12 -7.47 -10.68
N LEU A 135 26.31 -8.00 -10.97
CA LEU A 135 26.85 -8.07 -12.34
C LEU A 135 25.93 -8.86 -13.27
N GLN A 136 25.49 -10.05 -12.87
CA GLN A 136 24.53 -10.84 -13.65
C GLN A 136 23.23 -10.09 -13.96
N GLN A 137 22.72 -9.30 -13.00
CA GLN A 137 21.55 -8.49 -13.24
C GLN A 137 21.79 -7.36 -14.25
N ILE A 138 23.00 -6.79 -14.29
CA ILE A 138 23.40 -5.79 -15.29
C ILE A 138 23.40 -6.42 -16.68
N GLU A 139 24.09 -7.56 -16.84
CA GLU A 139 24.17 -8.29 -18.12
C GLU A 139 22.80 -8.63 -18.71
N VAL A 140 21.84 -9.03 -17.86
CA VAL A 140 20.47 -9.39 -18.31
C VAL A 140 19.65 -8.17 -18.70
N LYS A 141 20.00 -6.97 -18.19
CA LYS A 141 19.20 -5.74 -18.40
C LYS A 141 19.78 -4.80 -19.45
N MET A 142 20.99 -5.07 -19.91
CA MET A 142 21.62 -4.34 -21.02
C MET A 142 21.34 -5.02 -22.36
#